data_cf51043034eaffb7e5de32ff95b7d21a
#
_entry.id   cf51043034eaffb7e5de32ff95b7d21a
#
_cell.length_a   1.000
_cell.length_b   1.000
_cell.length_c   1.000
_cell.angle_alpha   90.00
_cell.angle_beta   90.00
_cell.angle_gamma   90.00
#
_symmetry.space_group_name_H-M   'P 1'
#
loop_
_entity.id
_entity.type
_entity.pdbx_description
1 polymer ?
#
loop_
_entity_poly.entity_id
_entity_poly.type
_entity_poly.pdbx_seq_one_letter_code
_entity_poly.pdbx_strand_id
1 'polypeptide(L)'
;MNKKVSCLTVGVILSVAAMASANGDQPTKFTVRIENTTKPDAFTASNGVKWSLAYSPGTAVVHTENAPLFTGGKKDRGKGLEAQSEDGDSGMLAKSLKGAKGIKSVAVFNTPAGASGPGPITPGAAYETTVCAMPGERLSLTLMMGQSNDWLYAPAESGIELFKDGNAISGDITTQIMLWDVGTEVDQEAGIGSEQGPRQKGPNTGKAKNGVVKKVADGKSYDDAPSVMRVTIKPSM
;
A
#
# COMPACT_ATOMS: atom_id res chain seq x y z
N MET A 1 19.67 0.08 -12.14
CA MET A 1 20.06 -1.21 -11.52
C MET A 1 18.80 -1.84 -10.94
N ASN A 2 18.19 -2.76 -11.67
CA ASN A 2 16.95 -3.43 -11.23
C ASN A 2 17.30 -4.43 -10.12
N LYS A 3 16.95 -4.10 -8.88
CA LYS A 3 16.99 -5.09 -7.80
C LYS A 3 15.84 -6.08 -8.01
N LYS A 4 16.16 -7.23 -8.60
CA LYS A 4 15.25 -8.36 -8.64
C LYS A 4 15.02 -8.82 -7.21
N VAL A 5 13.78 -8.76 -6.73
CA VAL A 5 13.35 -9.49 -5.53
C VAL A 5 13.28 -10.96 -5.97
N SER A 6 14.33 -11.69 -5.68
CA SER A 6 14.42 -13.11 -6.03
C SER A 6 13.88 -13.92 -4.86
N CYS A 7 12.84 -14.70 -5.09
CA CYS A 7 12.57 -15.86 -4.23
C CYS A 7 13.70 -16.85 -4.46
N LEU A 8 14.61 -16.99 -3.52
CA LEU A 8 15.79 -17.83 -3.64
C LEU A 8 15.37 -19.29 -3.91
N THR A 9 15.62 -19.76 -5.13
CA THR A 9 15.52 -21.18 -5.49
C THR A 9 16.91 -21.77 -5.39
N VAL A 10 17.16 -22.62 -4.42
CA VAL A 10 18.33 -23.51 -4.42
C VAL A 10 17.97 -24.74 -5.26
N GLY A 11 18.45 -24.79 -6.47
CA GLY A 11 18.28 -25.91 -7.35
C GLY A 11 19.29 -27.03 -7.05
N VAL A 12 18.81 -28.17 -6.60
CA VAL A 12 19.56 -29.43 -6.70
C VAL A 12 18.93 -30.25 -7.83
N ILE A 13 19.72 -30.49 -8.88
CA ILE A 13 19.32 -31.34 -10.00
C ILE A 13 19.50 -32.79 -9.59
N LEU A 14 18.41 -33.51 -9.36
CA LEU A 14 18.36 -34.97 -9.47
C LEU A 14 17.15 -35.36 -10.33
N SER A 15 17.44 -35.99 -11.44
CA SER A 15 16.49 -36.58 -12.37
C SER A 15 15.83 -37.82 -11.75
N VAL A 16 14.52 -37.81 -11.45
CA VAL A 16 13.65 -38.99 -11.40
C VAL A 16 12.20 -38.58 -11.66
N ALA A 17 11.49 -39.45 -12.37
CA ALA A 17 10.16 -39.41 -12.95
C ALA A 17 9.07 -38.69 -12.17
N ALA A 18 8.20 -38.06 -12.94
CA ALA A 18 6.98 -37.38 -12.53
C ALA A 18 6.05 -38.21 -11.67
N MET A 19 5.81 -37.73 -10.46
CA MET A 19 4.50 -37.84 -9.79
C MET A 19 4.14 -36.43 -9.34
N ALA A 20 3.00 -35.96 -9.83
CA ALA A 20 2.41 -34.72 -9.37
C ALA A 20 2.05 -34.89 -7.88
N SER A 21 2.86 -34.32 -7.01
CA SER A 21 2.58 -34.22 -5.58
C SER A 21 2.78 -32.77 -5.19
N ALA A 22 1.70 -32.19 -4.73
CA ALA A 22 1.57 -31.02 -3.86
C ALA A 22 2.81 -30.14 -3.75
N ASN A 23 2.86 -29.04 -4.47
CA ASN A 23 3.80 -27.92 -4.28
C ASN A 23 3.54 -27.20 -2.93
N GLY A 24 3.62 -27.93 -1.79
CA GLY A 24 3.39 -27.37 -0.46
C GLY A 24 4.55 -26.55 0.11
N ASP A 25 5.75 -26.65 -0.45
CA ASP A 25 6.98 -26.14 0.18
C ASP A 25 7.53 -24.84 -0.43
N GLN A 26 6.99 -24.36 -1.52
CA GLN A 26 7.48 -23.13 -2.15
C GLN A 26 6.47 -21.99 -2.08
N PRO A 27 6.91 -20.79 -1.72
CA PRO A 27 6.01 -19.63 -1.68
C PRO A 27 5.51 -19.28 -3.09
N THR A 28 4.20 -19.05 -3.19
CA THR A 28 3.59 -18.53 -4.41
C THR A 28 3.99 -17.07 -4.59
N LYS A 29 4.46 -16.75 -5.79
CA LYS A 29 4.75 -15.38 -6.20
C LYS A 29 3.48 -14.70 -6.68
N PHE A 30 3.19 -13.52 -6.16
CA PHE A 30 2.05 -12.69 -6.57
C PHE A 30 2.56 -11.37 -7.15
N THR A 31 2.00 -10.96 -8.28
CA THR A 31 2.09 -9.59 -8.76
C THR A 31 0.90 -8.82 -8.23
N VAL A 32 1.15 -7.71 -7.54
CA VAL A 32 0.14 -6.76 -7.07
C VAL A 32 0.26 -5.51 -7.93
N ARG A 33 -0.84 -5.11 -8.57
CA ARG A 33 -0.92 -3.91 -9.38
C ARG A 33 -1.92 -2.95 -8.75
N ILE A 34 -1.51 -1.69 -8.58
CA ILE A 34 -2.29 -0.61 -7.98
C ILE A 34 -2.41 0.48 -9.03
N GLU A 35 -3.61 0.73 -9.53
CA GLU A 35 -3.92 1.73 -10.56
C GLU A 35 -4.63 2.93 -9.95
N ASN A 36 -4.25 4.13 -10.37
CA ASN A 36 -5.04 5.33 -10.17
C ASN A 36 -6.07 5.44 -11.31
N THR A 37 -7.33 5.13 -11.03
CA THR A 37 -8.40 5.10 -12.03
C THR A 37 -9.12 6.44 -12.20
N THR A 38 -8.68 7.48 -11.48
CA THR A 38 -9.28 8.81 -11.58
C THR A 38 -8.93 9.50 -12.91
N LYS A 39 -9.63 10.60 -13.18
CA LYS A 39 -9.30 11.51 -14.28
C LYS A 39 -8.53 12.71 -13.74
N PRO A 40 -7.74 13.40 -14.57
CA PRO A 40 -7.23 14.72 -14.20
C PRO A 40 -8.37 15.65 -13.77
N ASP A 41 -8.12 16.45 -12.75
CA ASP A 41 -9.05 17.46 -12.20
C ASP A 41 -10.45 16.93 -11.85
N ALA A 42 -10.50 15.66 -11.42
CA ALA A 42 -11.76 14.98 -11.10
C ALA A 42 -12.43 15.50 -9.83
N PHE A 43 -11.72 16.21 -8.98
CA PHE A 43 -12.20 16.70 -7.70
C PHE A 43 -12.26 18.23 -7.69
N THR A 44 -13.17 18.79 -6.90
CA THR A 44 -13.33 20.23 -6.74
C THR A 44 -13.39 20.56 -5.25
N ALA A 45 -12.51 21.43 -4.80
CA ALA A 45 -12.49 21.93 -3.42
C ALA A 45 -13.60 22.97 -3.19
N SER A 46 -13.85 23.31 -1.91
CA SER A 46 -14.91 24.26 -1.51
C SER A 46 -14.73 25.65 -2.12
N ASN A 47 -13.50 26.05 -2.42
CA ASN A 47 -13.16 27.33 -3.09
C ASN A 47 -13.21 27.26 -4.62
N GLY A 48 -13.68 26.15 -5.20
CA GLY A 48 -13.80 25.95 -6.65
C GLY A 48 -12.51 25.48 -7.36
N VAL A 49 -11.41 25.31 -6.64
CA VAL A 49 -10.15 24.80 -7.21
C VAL A 49 -10.33 23.32 -7.57
N LYS A 50 -10.04 22.98 -8.82
CA LYS A 50 -9.99 21.59 -9.29
C LYS A 50 -8.64 20.98 -8.97
N TRP A 51 -8.65 19.70 -8.61
CA TRP A 51 -7.43 18.97 -8.29
C TRP A 51 -7.49 17.51 -8.73
N SER A 52 -6.32 16.96 -8.96
CA SER A 52 -6.12 15.57 -9.37
C SER A 52 -5.64 14.75 -8.19
N LEU A 53 -6.21 13.56 -8.02
CA LEU A 53 -5.73 12.61 -7.01
C LEU A 53 -4.41 11.98 -7.47
N ALA A 54 -3.45 11.90 -6.57
CA ALA A 54 -2.22 11.18 -6.76
C ALA A 54 -1.95 10.29 -5.53
N TYR A 55 -1.25 9.17 -5.75
CA TYR A 55 -0.82 8.30 -4.67
C TYR A 55 0.70 8.30 -4.57
N SER A 56 1.21 8.37 -3.36
CA SER A 56 2.65 8.27 -3.10
C SER A 56 3.21 6.88 -3.40
N PRO A 57 4.54 6.72 -3.44
CA PRO A 57 5.18 5.45 -3.14
C PRO A 57 4.61 4.78 -1.91
N GLY A 58 4.73 3.44 -1.81
CA GLY A 58 4.14 2.71 -0.72
C GLY A 58 4.90 1.45 -0.33
N THR A 59 4.38 0.77 0.67
CA THR A 59 4.95 -0.45 1.24
C THR A 59 3.96 -1.60 1.13
N ALA A 60 4.42 -2.76 0.67
CA ALA A 60 3.68 -4.03 0.69
C ALA A 60 4.36 -4.99 1.67
N VAL A 61 3.58 -5.66 2.49
CA VAL A 61 4.05 -6.52 3.58
C VAL A 61 3.33 -7.85 3.55
N VAL A 62 4.07 -8.95 3.51
CA VAL A 62 3.52 -10.30 3.76
C VAL A 62 3.76 -10.65 5.22
N HIS A 63 2.72 -11.09 5.91
CA HIS A 63 2.75 -11.28 7.37
C HIS A 63 1.78 -12.36 7.85
N THR A 64 2.01 -12.81 9.09
CA THR A 64 1.10 -13.66 9.87
C THR A 64 0.54 -12.93 11.09
N GLU A 65 1.08 -11.75 11.43
CA GLU A 65 0.64 -10.95 12.57
C GLU A 65 -0.64 -10.17 12.22
N ASN A 66 -1.46 -9.90 13.24
CA ASN A 66 -2.52 -8.92 13.14
C ASN A 66 -1.91 -7.50 13.23
N ALA A 67 -2.50 -6.57 12.47
CA ALA A 67 -2.15 -5.16 12.53
C ALA A 67 -0.66 -4.85 12.36
N PRO A 68 0.03 -5.31 11.29
CA PRO A 68 1.45 -5.03 11.10
C PRO A 68 1.73 -3.53 10.91
N LEU A 69 0.82 -2.80 10.25
CA LEU A 69 0.99 -1.38 9.94
C LEU A 69 0.49 -0.48 11.08
N PHE A 70 -0.76 -0.65 11.48
CA PHE A 70 -1.42 0.16 12.52
C PHE A 70 -2.47 -0.65 13.27
N THR A 71 -3.06 -0.05 14.30
CA THR A 71 -4.24 -0.57 14.99
C THR A 71 -5.31 0.54 15.02
N GLY A 72 -6.49 0.26 14.48
CA GLY A 72 -7.62 1.19 14.51
C GLY A 72 -7.97 1.61 15.93
N GLY A 73 -8.27 2.89 16.14
CA GLY A 73 -8.52 3.48 17.46
C GLY A 73 -7.28 3.66 18.34
N LYS A 74 -6.07 3.40 17.82
CA LYS A 74 -4.81 3.65 18.54
C LYS A 74 -3.99 4.71 17.83
N LYS A 75 -3.12 5.39 18.57
CA LYS A 75 -2.14 6.33 18.02
C LYS A 75 -1.13 5.61 17.12
N ASP A 76 -0.51 6.35 16.21
CA ASP A 76 0.68 5.87 15.51
C ASP A 76 1.75 5.39 16.49
N ARG A 77 2.50 4.38 16.06
CA ARG A 77 3.49 3.68 16.91
C ARG A 77 4.88 4.30 16.83
N GLY A 78 5.07 5.39 16.07
CA GLY A 78 6.39 5.95 15.78
C GLY A 78 7.29 5.01 14.97
N LYS A 79 6.69 4.18 14.10
CA LYS A 79 7.40 3.18 13.28
C LYS A 79 7.46 3.55 11.80
N GLY A 80 7.19 4.82 11.48
CA GLY A 80 7.27 5.39 10.14
C GLY A 80 5.95 5.39 9.36
N LEU A 81 4.82 5.13 10.01
CA LEU A 81 3.51 5.27 9.37
C LEU A 81 3.18 6.76 9.15
N GLU A 82 3.52 7.63 10.12
CA GLU A 82 3.45 9.09 10.00
C GLU A 82 4.16 9.57 8.73
N ALA A 83 5.46 9.29 8.57
CA ALA A 83 6.22 9.69 7.38
C ALA A 83 5.63 9.11 6.07
N GLN A 84 5.07 7.89 6.12
CA GLN A 84 4.36 7.30 4.97
C GLN A 84 3.08 8.06 4.63
N SER A 85 2.32 8.51 5.63
CA SER A 85 1.01 9.15 5.43
C SER A 85 1.08 10.65 5.17
N GLU A 86 2.10 11.33 5.68
CA GLU A 86 2.30 12.79 5.51
C GLU A 86 3.19 13.12 4.31
N ASP A 87 4.27 12.37 4.14
CA ASP A 87 5.33 12.67 3.16
C ASP A 87 5.40 11.67 2.00
N GLY A 88 4.67 10.56 2.09
CA GLY A 88 4.80 9.45 1.14
C GLY A 88 6.15 8.71 1.26
N ASP A 89 6.88 8.90 2.37
CA ASP A 89 8.16 8.22 2.62
C ASP A 89 7.96 6.85 3.24
N SER A 90 8.16 5.82 2.43
CA SER A 90 8.07 4.41 2.84
C SER A 90 9.32 3.90 3.57
N GLY A 91 10.39 4.67 3.64
CA GLY A 91 11.71 4.18 4.06
C GLY A 91 11.75 3.73 5.52
N MET A 92 11.27 4.57 6.43
CA MET A 92 11.25 4.27 7.86
C MET A 92 10.27 3.11 8.17
N LEU A 93 9.07 3.13 7.57
CA LEU A 93 8.08 2.08 7.75
C LEU A 93 8.63 0.72 7.29
N ALA A 94 9.14 0.64 6.07
CA ALA A 94 9.73 -0.58 5.53
C ALA A 94 10.92 -1.09 6.38
N LYS A 95 11.77 -0.18 6.86
CA LYS A 95 12.89 -0.52 7.76
C LYS A 95 12.40 -1.09 9.09
N SER A 96 11.37 -0.50 9.70
CA SER A 96 10.83 -0.94 10.99
C SER A 96 10.14 -2.30 10.93
N LEU A 97 9.54 -2.62 9.79
CA LEU A 97 8.85 -3.89 9.57
C LEU A 97 9.83 -5.02 9.23
N LYS A 98 10.95 -4.71 8.58
CA LYS A 98 11.91 -5.72 8.14
C LYS A 98 12.50 -6.47 9.33
N GLY A 99 12.26 -7.79 9.37
CA GLY A 99 12.73 -8.67 10.46
C GLY A 99 11.87 -8.59 11.73
N ALA A 100 10.79 -7.82 11.76
CA ALA A 100 9.85 -7.82 12.88
C ALA A 100 9.12 -9.18 12.97
N LYS A 101 8.67 -9.51 14.18
CA LYS A 101 7.96 -10.77 14.44
C LYS A 101 6.74 -10.90 13.51
N GLY A 102 6.57 -12.09 12.92
CA GLY A 102 5.46 -12.40 12.01
C GLY A 102 5.52 -11.72 10.65
N ILE A 103 6.50 -10.86 10.38
CA ILE A 103 6.73 -10.28 9.05
C ILE A 103 7.57 -11.24 8.22
N LYS A 104 7.06 -11.60 7.06
CA LYS A 104 7.71 -12.55 6.14
C LYS A 104 8.50 -11.83 5.04
N SER A 105 7.91 -10.80 4.46
CA SER A 105 8.59 -9.96 3.48
C SER A 105 8.06 -8.54 3.50
N VAL A 106 8.92 -7.60 3.08
CA VAL A 106 8.60 -6.18 2.91
C VAL A 106 9.12 -5.73 1.56
N ALA A 107 8.26 -5.18 0.73
CA ALA A 107 8.59 -4.58 -0.55
C ALA A 107 8.17 -3.11 -0.57
N VAL A 108 9.04 -2.23 -1.04
CA VAL A 108 8.70 -0.83 -1.35
C VAL A 108 8.43 -0.75 -2.84
N PHE A 109 7.29 -0.17 -3.21
CA PHE A 109 6.96 0.18 -4.59
C PHE A 109 6.99 1.70 -4.73
N ASN A 110 7.87 2.20 -5.57
CA ASN A 110 8.12 3.64 -5.69
C ASN A 110 8.31 4.14 -7.13
N THR A 111 8.29 3.23 -8.10
CA THR A 111 8.47 3.59 -9.50
C THR A 111 7.21 3.20 -10.27
N PRO A 112 6.51 4.15 -10.88
CA PRO A 112 5.35 3.84 -11.71
C PRO A 112 5.70 2.90 -12.85
N ALA A 113 4.78 2.03 -13.23
CA ALA A 113 4.97 1.10 -14.34
C ALA A 113 5.29 1.86 -15.63
N GLY A 114 6.41 1.51 -16.26
CA GLY A 114 6.92 2.19 -17.46
C GLY A 114 7.70 3.47 -17.22
N ALA A 115 7.82 3.94 -15.97
CA ALA A 115 8.64 5.11 -15.65
C ALA A 115 10.12 4.74 -15.45
N SER A 116 11.01 5.72 -15.66
CA SER A 116 12.46 5.56 -15.51
C SER A 116 12.97 5.78 -14.08
N GLY A 117 12.14 6.31 -13.17
CA GLY A 117 12.54 6.61 -11.80
C GLY A 117 11.37 6.69 -10.83
N PRO A 118 11.67 6.85 -9.52
CA PRO A 118 10.67 6.98 -8.49
C PRO A 118 9.76 8.19 -8.67
N GLY A 119 8.52 8.07 -8.23
CA GLY A 119 7.54 9.16 -8.23
C GLY A 119 6.15 8.66 -7.88
N PRO A 120 5.20 9.57 -7.67
CA PRO A 120 3.80 9.23 -7.41
C PRO A 120 3.11 8.70 -8.67
N ILE A 121 2.02 7.96 -8.49
CA ILE A 121 1.10 7.65 -9.58
C ILE A 121 -0.01 8.69 -9.65
N THR A 122 -0.07 9.37 -10.78
CA THR A 122 -1.13 10.32 -11.16
C THR A 122 -2.25 9.61 -11.91
N PRO A 123 -3.36 10.28 -12.29
CA PRO A 123 -4.45 9.67 -13.02
C PRO A 123 -4.00 8.83 -14.22
N GLY A 124 -4.43 7.58 -14.28
CA GLY A 124 -4.10 6.61 -15.33
C GLY A 124 -2.78 5.86 -15.13
N ALA A 125 -1.93 6.24 -14.17
CA ALA A 125 -0.69 5.54 -13.86
C ALA A 125 -0.90 4.40 -12.85
N ALA A 126 0.08 3.50 -12.75
CA ALA A 126 0.02 2.37 -11.82
C ALA A 126 1.38 2.04 -11.22
N TYR A 127 1.37 1.45 -10.02
CA TYR A 127 2.49 0.69 -9.49
C TYR A 127 2.30 -0.80 -9.75
N GLU A 128 3.42 -1.50 -9.87
CA GLU A 128 3.47 -2.95 -9.79
C GLU A 128 4.53 -3.38 -8.79
N THR A 129 4.19 -4.33 -7.95
CA THR A 129 5.13 -4.94 -7.01
C THR A 129 4.92 -6.44 -6.96
N THR A 130 5.94 -7.14 -6.49
CA THR A 130 5.91 -8.59 -6.34
C THR A 130 6.09 -8.96 -4.88
N VAL A 131 5.25 -9.85 -4.39
CA VAL A 131 5.37 -10.47 -3.07
C VAL A 131 5.35 -11.99 -3.21
N CYS A 132 5.95 -12.69 -2.23
CA CYS A 132 5.92 -14.15 -2.15
C CYS A 132 5.25 -14.54 -0.83
N ALA A 133 4.29 -15.47 -0.88
CA ALA A 133 3.54 -15.89 0.30
C ALA A 133 3.23 -17.38 0.29
N MET A 134 3.09 -17.92 1.50
CA MET A 134 2.59 -19.28 1.77
C MET A 134 1.12 -19.23 2.19
N PRO A 135 0.39 -20.36 2.09
CA PRO A 135 -0.95 -20.47 2.68
C PRO A 135 -0.97 -20.06 4.16
N GLY A 136 -1.97 -19.25 4.53
CA GLY A 136 -2.09 -18.67 5.87
C GLY A 136 -1.40 -17.33 6.06
N GLU A 137 -0.59 -16.89 5.10
CA GLU A 137 0.00 -15.54 5.11
C GLU A 137 -0.92 -14.52 4.43
N ARG A 138 -0.81 -13.28 4.86
CA ARG A 138 -1.69 -12.16 4.47
C ARG A 138 -0.86 -11.02 3.86
N LEU A 139 -1.51 -10.21 3.03
CA LEU A 139 -0.94 -9.01 2.45
C LEU A 139 -1.51 -7.77 3.15
N SER A 140 -0.65 -6.92 3.64
CA SER A 140 -0.96 -5.51 3.90
C SER A 140 -0.20 -4.63 2.92
N LEU A 141 -0.79 -3.52 2.52
CA LEU A 141 -0.13 -2.50 1.72
C LEU A 141 -0.58 -1.12 2.18
N THR A 142 0.23 -0.11 1.92
CA THR A 142 -0.12 1.27 2.22
C THR A 142 0.51 2.22 1.21
N LEU A 143 -0.23 3.27 0.87
CA LEU A 143 0.20 4.40 0.04
C LEU A 143 -0.59 5.65 0.45
N MET A 144 0.09 6.79 0.51
CA MET A 144 -0.52 8.06 0.91
C MET A 144 -1.49 8.57 -0.17
N MET A 145 -2.61 9.16 0.25
CA MET A 145 -3.41 10.05 -0.57
C MET A 145 -2.69 11.40 -0.66
N GLY A 146 -2.02 11.68 -1.77
CA GLY A 146 -1.10 12.82 -1.91
C GLY A 146 -1.71 14.22 -1.76
N GLN A 147 -3.03 14.33 -1.72
CA GLN A 147 -3.79 15.58 -1.53
C GLN A 147 -4.45 15.66 -0.15
N SER A 148 -3.92 14.94 0.82
CA SER A 148 -4.32 14.97 2.23
C SER A 148 -3.13 15.33 3.11
N ASN A 149 -3.38 15.53 4.40
CA ASN A 149 -2.33 15.74 5.39
C ASN A 149 -1.69 14.42 5.80
N ASP A 150 -2.47 13.48 6.34
CA ASP A 150 -1.98 12.21 6.86
C ASP A 150 -2.88 11.01 6.51
N TRP A 151 -3.57 11.06 5.35
CA TRP A 151 -4.44 9.97 4.94
C TRP A 151 -3.72 8.98 4.02
N LEU A 152 -4.01 7.70 4.24
CA LEU A 152 -3.47 6.62 3.41
C LEU A 152 -4.53 5.56 3.07
N TYR A 153 -4.34 4.91 1.93
CA TYR A 153 -5.09 3.72 1.56
C TYR A 153 -4.37 2.48 2.07
N ALA A 154 -5.10 1.62 2.74
CA ALA A 154 -4.64 0.33 3.23
C ALA A 154 -5.84 -0.63 3.41
N PRO A 155 -5.62 -1.96 3.46
CA PRO A 155 -6.64 -2.89 3.88
C PRO A 155 -6.98 -2.72 5.37
N ALA A 156 -7.96 -3.50 5.86
CA ALA A 156 -8.16 -3.66 7.29
C ALA A 156 -6.85 -4.08 7.97
N GLU A 157 -6.72 -3.77 9.24
CA GLU A 157 -5.50 -4.05 10.02
C GLU A 157 -5.04 -5.52 10.00
N SER A 158 -5.96 -6.46 9.79
CA SER A 158 -5.64 -7.88 9.61
C SER A 158 -5.00 -8.22 8.26
N GLY A 159 -5.01 -7.30 7.28
CA GLY A 159 -4.54 -7.57 5.93
C GLY A 159 -5.49 -8.42 5.09
N ILE A 160 -5.08 -8.73 3.87
CA ILE A 160 -5.82 -9.48 2.84
C ILE A 160 -5.34 -10.92 2.82
N GLU A 161 -6.22 -11.88 2.85
CA GLU A 161 -5.88 -13.29 2.66
C GLU A 161 -5.41 -13.54 1.23
N LEU A 162 -4.24 -14.17 1.09
CA LEU A 162 -3.66 -14.49 -0.21
C LEU A 162 -4.07 -15.85 -0.74
N PHE A 163 -4.68 -16.69 0.13
CA PHE A 163 -5.15 -18.03 -0.23
C PHE A 163 -6.54 -18.26 0.34
N LYS A 164 -7.38 -18.89 -0.45
CA LYS A 164 -8.70 -19.37 -0.04
C LYS A 164 -8.82 -20.86 -0.34
N ASP A 165 -9.17 -21.64 0.66
CA ASP A 165 -9.28 -23.12 0.54
C ASP A 165 -8.01 -23.76 -0.07
N GLY A 166 -6.83 -23.27 0.36
CA GLY A 166 -5.51 -23.71 -0.14
C GLY A 166 -5.12 -23.19 -1.52
N ASN A 167 -6.00 -22.49 -2.23
CA ASN A 167 -5.75 -21.95 -3.56
C ASN A 167 -5.36 -20.47 -3.50
N ALA A 168 -4.34 -20.09 -4.27
CA ALA A 168 -3.93 -18.69 -4.41
C ALA A 168 -5.07 -17.85 -5.02
N ILE A 169 -5.39 -16.70 -4.40
CA ILE A 169 -6.41 -15.80 -4.94
C ILE A 169 -5.88 -15.05 -6.16
N SER A 170 -6.78 -14.63 -7.04
CA SER A 170 -6.51 -13.84 -8.23
C SER A 170 -7.66 -12.90 -8.51
N GLY A 171 -7.37 -11.74 -9.11
CA GLY A 171 -8.38 -10.79 -9.55
C GLY A 171 -8.37 -9.48 -8.77
N ASP A 172 -9.51 -8.82 -8.76
CA ASP A 172 -9.70 -7.51 -8.14
C ASP A 172 -9.93 -7.64 -6.63
N ILE A 173 -9.11 -6.95 -5.85
CA ILE A 173 -9.18 -6.91 -4.37
C ILE A 173 -9.45 -5.49 -3.85
N THR A 174 -9.85 -4.57 -4.73
CA THR A 174 -10.01 -3.15 -4.41
C THR A 174 -11.00 -2.90 -3.27
N THR A 175 -12.08 -3.67 -3.19
CA THR A 175 -13.09 -3.55 -2.12
C THR A 175 -12.56 -3.85 -0.72
N GLN A 176 -11.37 -4.42 -0.61
CA GLN A 176 -10.69 -4.66 0.68
C GLN A 176 -9.78 -3.49 1.09
N ILE A 177 -9.64 -2.46 0.25
CA ILE A 177 -8.85 -1.26 0.53
C ILE A 177 -9.77 -0.17 1.08
N MET A 178 -9.31 0.55 2.06
CA MET A 178 -10.03 1.64 2.74
C MET A 178 -9.13 2.84 2.90
N LEU A 179 -9.72 4.03 2.98
CA LEU A 179 -9.02 5.27 3.33
C LEU A 179 -8.98 5.42 4.85
N TRP A 180 -7.78 5.68 5.39
CA TRP A 180 -7.51 5.85 6.81
C TRP A 180 -6.87 7.22 7.08
N ASP A 181 -7.33 7.90 8.11
CA ASP A 181 -6.71 9.05 8.77
C ASP A 181 -5.77 8.48 9.86
N VAL A 182 -4.48 8.77 9.78
CA VAL A 182 -3.49 8.27 10.75
C VAL A 182 -3.56 9.04 12.07
N GLY A 183 -4.07 10.27 12.03
CA GLY A 183 -4.27 11.11 13.21
C GLY A 183 -3.00 11.76 13.73
N THR A 184 -2.00 11.91 12.90
CA THR A 184 -0.71 12.52 13.24
C THR A 184 -0.70 14.01 12.95
N GLU A 185 -1.37 14.46 11.89
CA GLU A 185 -1.44 15.86 11.48
C GLU A 185 -2.88 16.39 11.48
N VAL A 186 -3.05 17.70 11.70
CA VAL A 186 -4.35 18.38 11.65
C VAL A 186 -4.83 18.44 10.20
N ASP A 187 -6.02 17.85 9.95
CA ASP A 187 -6.61 17.83 8.62
C ASP A 187 -6.90 19.24 8.09
N GLN A 188 -6.53 19.44 6.85
CA GLN A 188 -6.97 20.54 6.00
C GLN A 188 -7.87 19.98 4.90
N GLU A 189 -8.65 20.81 4.24
CA GLU A 189 -9.47 20.36 3.11
C GLU A 189 -8.60 19.72 2.02
N ALA A 190 -8.97 18.51 1.62
CA ALA A 190 -8.24 17.77 0.59
C ALA A 190 -8.12 18.57 -0.72
N GLY A 191 -6.92 18.57 -1.29
CA GLY A 191 -6.63 19.23 -2.56
C GLY A 191 -6.17 20.69 -2.47
N ILE A 192 -6.33 21.38 -1.32
CA ILE A 192 -5.97 22.79 -1.19
C ILE A 192 -5.18 23.14 0.08
N GLY A 193 -5.01 22.21 1.01
CA GLY A 193 -4.26 22.44 2.24
C GLY A 193 -2.77 22.74 1.96
N SER A 194 -2.19 23.73 2.67
CA SER A 194 -0.80 24.17 2.51
C SER A 194 0.23 23.12 2.96
N GLU A 195 -0.15 22.27 3.89
CA GLU A 195 0.73 21.24 4.47
C GLU A 195 0.53 19.86 3.82
N GLN A 196 -0.20 19.80 2.70
CA GLN A 196 -0.38 18.56 1.93
C GLN A 196 0.76 18.35 0.93
N GLY A 197 1.17 17.12 0.68
CA GLY A 197 2.35 16.73 -0.08
C GLY A 197 2.75 17.61 -1.29
N PRO A 198 1.82 18.01 -2.20
CA PRO A 198 2.19 18.87 -3.33
C PRO A 198 2.51 20.33 -2.97
N ARG A 199 2.20 20.79 -1.76
CA ARG A 199 2.29 22.20 -1.35
C ARG A 199 3.11 22.43 -0.09
N GLN A 200 3.36 21.38 0.70
CA GLN A 200 4.15 21.48 1.92
C GLN A 200 5.59 21.93 1.63
N LYS A 201 6.19 22.67 2.56
CA LYS A 201 7.54 23.20 2.41
C LYS A 201 8.66 22.18 2.63
N GLY A 202 8.33 21.04 3.21
CA GLY A 202 9.26 19.96 3.51
C GLY A 202 8.56 18.88 4.33
N PRO A 203 9.24 17.77 4.63
CA PRO A 203 8.69 16.71 5.45
C PRO A 203 8.30 17.17 6.85
N ASN A 204 7.22 16.61 7.40
CA ASN A 204 6.76 16.82 8.77
C ASN A 204 6.62 18.33 9.12
N THR A 205 5.93 19.08 8.27
CA THR A 205 5.76 20.55 8.44
C THR A 205 4.41 20.95 9.00
N GLY A 206 3.44 20.06 9.02
CA GLY A 206 2.10 20.35 9.48
C GLY A 206 1.96 20.42 11.01
N LYS A 207 0.78 20.83 11.45
CA LYS A 207 0.47 20.91 12.88
C LYS A 207 0.06 19.54 13.42
N ALA A 208 0.81 19.02 14.39
CA ALA A 208 0.54 17.74 15.02
C ALA A 208 -0.88 17.68 15.66
N LYS A 209 -1.62 16.58 15.38
CA LYS A 209 -2.99 16.34 15.86
C LYS A 209 -3.04 15.48 17.12
N ASN A 210 -2.09 14.57 17.30
CA ASN A 210 -2.08 13.59 18.41
C ASN A 210 -3.35 12.71 18.48
N GLY A 211 -3.94 12.42 17.31
CA GLY A 211 -5.14 11.63 17.15
C GLY A 211 -4.92 10.12 17.21
N VAL A 212 -5.85 9.39 16.65
CA VAL A 212 -5.82 7.93 16.53
C VAL A 212 -6.12 7.53 15.09
N VAL A 213 -5.60 6.39 14.65
CA VAL A 213 -5.91 5.84 13.34
C VAL A 213 -7.40 5.50 13.25
N LYS A 214 -8.08 6.03 12.26
CA LYS A 214 -9.50 5.79 12.00
C LYS A 214 -9.82 5.81 10.52
N LYS A 215 -10.94 5.22 10.11
CA LYS A 215 -11.42 5.34 8.75
C LYS A 215 -11.84 6.78 8.45
N VAL A 216 -11.52 7.26 7.26
CA VAL A 216 -12.11 8.48 6.73
C VAL A 216 -13.51 8.15 6.24
N ALA A 217 -14.48 9.01 6.56
CA ALA A 217 -15.87 8.88 6.18
C ALA A 217 -16.50 10.29 6.07
N ASP A 218 -15.96 11.12 5.18
CA ASP A 218 -16.42 12.49 4.96
C ASP A 218 -17.47 12.60 3.85
N GLY A 219 -17.87 11.45 3.27
CA GLY A 219 -18.89 11.35 2.25
C GLY A 219 -18.43 11.75 0.84
N LYS A 220 -17.11 11.75 0.61
CA LYS A 220 -16.52 12.05 -0.69
C LYS A 220 -16.21 10.77 -1.47
N SER A 221 -16.13 10.88 -2.78
CA SER A 221 -15.87 9.72 -3.64
C SER A 221 -14.49 9.09 -3.40
N TYR A 222 -13.53 9.82 -2.88
CA TYR A 222 -12.23 9.27 -2.51
C TYR A 222 -12.25 8.41 -1.24
N ASP A 223 -13.32 8.42 -0.43
CA ASP A 223 -13.51 7.50 0.71
C ASP A 223 -13.71 6.06 0.24
N ASP A 224 -14.24 5.89 -0.97
CA ASP A 224 -14.54 4.61 -1.60
C ASP A 224 -13.42 4.23 -2.56
N ALA A 225 -12.52 3.34 -2.15
CA ALA A 225 -11.37 2.95 -2.96
C ALA A 225 -11.75 2.50 -4.39
N PRO A 226 -12.81 1.69 -4.64
CA PRO A 226 -13.24 1.35 -5.98
C PRO A 226 -13.60 2.54 -6.89
N SER A 227 -13.98 3.67 -6.32
CA SER A 227 -14.27 4.89 -7.09
C SER A 227 -13.03 5.61 -7.61
N VAL A 228 -11.84 5.33 -7.02
CA VAL A 228 -10.63 6.11 -7.28
C VAL A 228 -9.41 5.28 -7.64
N MET A 229 -9.41 4.00 -7.33
CA MET A 229 -8.32 3.09 -7.67
C MET A 229 -8.81 1.72 -8.09
N ARG A 230 -7.89 0.93 -8.64
CA ARG A 230 -8.06 -0.51 -8.81
C ARG A 230 -6.83 -1.23 -8.29
N VAL A 231 -7.04 -2.20 -7.40
CA VAL A 231 -5.97 -3.07 -6.90
C VAL A 231 -6.26 -4.48 -7.34
N THR A 232 -5.33 -5.06 -8.10
CA THR A 232 -5.45 -6.44 -8.58
C THR A 232 -4.28 -7.28 -8.12
N ILE A 233 -4.53 -8.57 -7.94
CA ILE A 233 -3.51 -9.55 -7.59
C ILE A 233 -3.52 -10.70 -8.58
N LYS A 234 -2.35 -11.17 -8.96
CA LYS A 234 -2.17 -12.29 -9.89
C LYS A 234 -1.05 -13.21 -9.38
N PRO A 235 -1.36 -14.49 -9.08
CA PRO A 235 -0.32 -15.46 -8.78
C PRO A 235 0.45 -15.79 -10.07
N SER A 236 1.76 -15.98 -9.95
CA SER A 236 2.60 -16.55 -11.02
C SER A 236 2.67 -18.06 -10.81
N MET A 237 2.37 -18.79 -11.85
CA MET A 237 2.60 -20.22 -11.92
C MET A 237 4.07 -20.52 -12.16
#